data_1c07c8880e0a9daf5fd4deb182228b4c
#
_entry.id   1c07c8880e0a9daf5fd4deb182228b4c
#
_cell.length_a   1.000
_cell.length_b   1.000
_cell.length_c   1.000
_cell.angle_alpha   90.00
_cell.angle_beta   90.00
_cell.angle_gamma   90.00
#
_symmetry.space_group_name_H-M   'P 1'
#
loop_
_entity.id
_entity.type
_entity.pdbx_description
1 polymer ?
#
loop_
_entity_poly.entity_id
_entity_poly.type
_entity_poly.pdbx_seq_one_letter_code
_entity_poly.pdbx_strand_id
1 'polypeptide(L)'
;MVLELGDHSEMVNKNLQMSTDVEFKVKGYFTGSYNMIEGKIMRNGRQVGNMYGKWSGKMEYKDSHTGHTRLLFDAHNAQAVQKQVPPIDQQMPNESQRLWLKVTEGIMSRDMNKATEAKSAIEDGQREDAQEREKQGIMWKPKFFALHNDRYIPVLGSLPEEYRPAGAIKHFTTYSQ
;
A
#
# COMPACT_ATOMS: atom_id res chain seq x y z
N MET A 1 -0.46 -15.70 15.71
CA MET A 1 -1.33 -14.55 15.38
C MET A 1 -1.65 -14.64 13.91
N VAL A 2 -2.92 -14.65 13.53
CA VAL A 2 -3.36 -14.63 12.12
C VAL A 2 -3.81 -13.21 11.82
N LEU A 3 -3.29 -12.63 10.73
CA LEU A 3 -3.74 -11.35 10.21
C LEU A 3 -4.62 -11.63 8.99
N GLU A 4 -5.83 -11.11 9.00
CA GLU A 4 -6.72 -11.13 7.85
C GLU A 4 -7.02 -9.70 7.40
N LEU A 5 -7.09 -9.51 6.08
CA LEU A 5 -7.65 -8.30 5.51
C LEU A 5 -9.17 -8.41 5.56
N GLY A 6 -9.82 -7.38 6.04
CA GLY A 6 -11.27 -7.25 6.08
C GLY A 6 -11.71 -5.89 5.58
N ASP A 7 -13.04 -5.69 5.46
CA ASP A 7 -13.63 -4.44 5.04
C ASP A 7 -13.49 -4.14 3.53
N HIS A 8 -13.75 -2.92 3.11
CA HIS A 8 -13.88 -2.51 1.72
C HIS A 8 -12.72 -1.66 1.24
N SER A 9 -12.37 -1.80 -0.03
CA SER A 9 -11.44 -0.93 -0.75
C SER A 9 -12.06 -0.46 -2.06
N GLU A 10 -12.10 0.85 -2.27
CA GLU A 10 -12.52 1.42 -3.55
C GLU A 10 -11.31 1.76 -4.41
N MET A 11 -11.38 1.36 -5.69
CA MET A 11 -10.43 1.76 -6.72
C MET A 11 -11.15 2.52 -7.81
N VAL A 12 -10.63 3.69 -8.21
CA VAL A 12 -11.23 4.56 -9.22
C VAL A 12 -10.23 4.91 -10.30
N ASN A 13 -10.60 4.69 -11.56
CA ASN A 13 -9.90 5.20 -12.72
C ASN A 13 -10.77 6.23 -13.43
N LYS A 14 -10.50 7.50 -13.19
CA LYS A 14 -11.30 8.62 -13.74
C LYS A 14 -11.21 8.70 -15.27
N ASN A 15 -10.06 8.41 -15.86
CA ASN A 15 -9.86 8.49 -17.30
C ASN A 15 -10.69 7.46 -18.07
N LEU A 16 -10.82 6.26 -17.51
CA LEU A 16 -11.63 5.18 -18.08
C LEU A 16 -13.07 5.18 -17.57
N GLN A 17 -13.40 6.09 -16.65
CA GLN A 17 -14.68 6.14 -15.95
C GLN A 17 -15.04 4.79 -15.32
N MET A 18 -14.04 4.13 -14.76
CA MET A 18 -14.18 2.83 -14.11
C MET A 18 -13.98 2.95 -12.61
N SER A 19 -14.75 2.19 -11.86
CA SER A 19 -14.54 1.99 -10.43
C SER A 19 -14.81 0.55 -10.03
N THR A 20 -14.24 0.15 -8.92
CA THR A 20 -14.58 -1.11 -8.27
C THR A 20 -14.57 -0.92 -6.76
N ASP A 21 -15.57 -1.49 -6.10
CA ASP A 21 -15.61 -1.67 -4.66
C ASP A 21 -15.32 -3.14 -4.38
N VAL A 22 -14.25 -3.40 -3.64
CA VAL A 22 -13.76 -4.74 -3.31
C VAL A 22 -13.94 -4.99 -1.83
N GLU A 23 -14.73 -5.99 -1.49
CA GLU A 23 -14.87 -6.51 -0.14
C GLU A 23 -13.81 -7.59 0.12
N PHE A 24 -13.04 -7.43 1.19
CA PHE A 24 -12.15 -8.45 1.74
C PHE A 24 -12.93 -9.24 2.79
N LYS A 25 -13.20 -10.51 2.48
CA LYS A 25 -14.04 -11.36 3.34
C LYS A 25 -13.18 -12.06 4.39
N VAL A 26 -13.41 -11.71 5.64
CA VAL A 26 -12.81 -12.40 6.78
C VAL A 26 -13.45 -13.79 6.91
N LYS A 27 -12.61 -14.79 7.17
CA LYS A 27 -13.11 -16.15 7.39
C LYS A 27 -13.98 -16.20 8.64
N GLY A 28 -15.22 -16.68 8.47
CA GLY A 28 -16.12 -16.94 9.59
C GLY A 28 -15.61 -18.07 10.50
N TYR A 29 -16.11 -18.11 11.73
CA TYR A 29 -15.66 -19.07 12.74
C TYR A 29 -15.87 -20.52 12.32
N PHE A 30 -16.99 -20.84 11.65
CA PHE A 30 -17.34 -22.19 11.22
C PHE A 30 -17.32 -22.40 9.71
N THR A 31 -17.33 -21.33 8.92
CA THR A 31 -17.47 -21.40 7.46
C THR A 31 -16.59 -20.40 6.77
N GLY A 32 -16.38 -20.59 5.45
CA GLY A 32 -15.61 -19.69 4.62
C GLY A 32 -14.15 -20.12 4.44
N SER A 33 -13.46 -19.38 3.60
CA SER A 33 -12.04 -19.59 3.29
C SER A 33 -11.26 -18.31 3.57
N TYR A 34 -9.98 -18.46 3.89
CA TYR A 34 -9.07 -17.33 4.04
C TYR A 34 -8.83 -16.61 2.71
N ASN A 35 -8.58 -15.31 2.80
CA ASN A 35 -8.11 -14.48 1.69
C ASN A 35 -9.14 -14.33 0.54
N MET A 36 -10.41 -14.46 0.83
CA MET A 36 -11.47 -14.28 -0.15
C MET A 36 -11.72 -12.80 -0.41
N ILE A 37 -11.96 -12.48 -1.67
CA ILE A 37 -12.43 -11.18 -2.11
C ILE A 37 -13.60 -11.30 -3.04
N GLU A 38 -14.43 -10.26 -3.05
CA GLU A 38 -15.51 -10.09 -4.02
C GLU A 38 -15.63 -8.59 -4.35
N GLY A 39 -15.87 -8.26 -5.61
CA GLY A 39 -16.02 -6.86 -6.00
C GLY A 39 -16.89 -6.69 -7.23
N LYS A 40 -17.54 -5.52 -7.31
CA LYS A 40 -18.32 -5.10 -8.47
C LYS A 40 -17.49 -4.15 -9.30
N ILE A 41 -17.42 -4.40 -10.60
CA ILE A 41 -16.71 -3.53 -11.54
C ILE A 41 -17.74 -2.67 -12.27
N MET A 42 -17.58 -1.36 -12.12
CA MET A 42 -18.45 -0.35 -12.74
C MET A 42 -17.72 0.35 -13.89
N ARG A 43 -18.44 0.70 -14.94
CA ARG A 43 -17.97 1.57 -16.01
C ARG A 43 -19.09 2.51 -16.41
N ASN A 44 -18.83 3.82 -16.47
CA ASN A 44 -19.84 4.84 -16.77
C ASN A 44 -21.09 4.71 -15.87
N GLY A 45 -20.92 4.41 -14.58
CA GLY A 45 -22.02 4.21 -13.64
C GLY A 45 -22.82 2.91 -13.80
N ARG A 46 -22.43 2.02 -14.72
CA ARG A 46 -23.10 0.73 -14.93
C ARG A 46 -22.19 -0.42 -14.55
N GLN A 47 -22.74 -1.45 -13.92
CA GLN A 47 -21.99 -2.66 -13.61
C GLN A 47 -21.69 -3.45 -14.89
N VAL A 48 -20.40 -3.69 -15.13
CA VAL A 48 -19.91 -4.45 -16.29
C VAL A 48 -19.43 -5.85 -15.92
N GLY A 49 -19.18 -6.11 -14.64
CA GLY A 49 -18.77 -7.42 -14.19
C GLY A 49 -18.58 -7.49 -12.69
N ASN A 50 -18.24 -8.71 -12.24
CA ASN A 50 -17.84 -9.01 -10.88
C ASN A 50 -16.45 -9.63 -10.89
N MET A 51 -15.67 -9.32 -9.87
CA MET A 51 -14.44 -10.02 -9.56
C MET A 51 -14.62 -10.80 -8.26
N TYR A 52 -14.05 -11.97 -8.18
CA TYR A 52 -14.13 -12.80 -6.97
C TYR A 52 -13.00 -13.82 -6.96
N GLY A 53 -12.75 -14.40 -5.80
CA GLY A 53 -11.76 -15.45 -5.62
C GLY A 53 -10.85 -15.21 -4.42
N LYS A 54 -9.62 -15.70 -4.50
CA LYS A 54 -8.60 -15.52 -3.45
C LYS A 54 -7.51 -14.58 -3.94
N TRP A 55 -7.27 -13.47 -3.22
CA TRP A 55 -6.16 -12.57 -3.56
C TRP A 55 -4.78 -13.24 -3.42
N SER A 56 -4.66 -14.29 -2.60
CA SER A 56 -3.45 -15.12 -2.46
C SER A 56 -3.41 -16.31 -3.42
N GLY A 57 -4.34 -16.42 -4.37
CA GLY A 57 -4.46 -17.53 -5.31
C GLY A 57 -5.08 -17.08 -6.62
N LYS A 58 -6.17 -17.74 -7.03
CA LYS A 58 -6.88 -17.40 -8.26
C LYS A 58 -7.98 -16.38 -8.00
N MET A 59 -8.02 -15.36 -8.83
CA MET A 59 -9.10 -14.39 -8.93
C MET A 59 -9.69 -14.42 -10.33
N GLU A 60 -11.01 -14.38 -10.41
CA GLU A 60 -11.78 -14.49 -11.63
C GLU A 60 -12.62 -13.24 -11.86
N TYR A 61 -12.86 -12.92 -13.12
CA TYR A 61 -13.80 -11.91 -13.58
C TYR A 61 -14.97 -12.59 -14.29
N LYS A 62 -16.19 -12.22 -13.90
CA LYS A 62 -17.41 -12.64 -14.57
C LYS A 62 -18.05 -11.42 -15.24
N ASP A 63 -18.20 -11.47 -16.55
CA ASP A 63 -18.85 -10.44 -17.34
C ASP A 63 -20.35 -10.40 -17.07
N SER A 64 -20.91 -9.23 -16.77
CA SER A 64 -22.33 -9.08 -16.42
C SER A 64 -23.28 -9.25 -17.61
N HIS A 65 -22.80 -9.03 -18.84
CA HIS A 65 -23.63 -9.11 -20.04
C HIS A 65 -23.65 -10.53 -20.62
N THR A 66 -22.46 -11.13 -20.73
CA THR A 66 -22.31 -12.43 -21.38
C THR A 66 -22.36 -13.61 -20.40
N GLY A 67 -22.15 -13.36 -19.11
CA GLY A 67 -22.00 -14.38 -18.09
C GLY A 67 -20.68 -15.16 -18.16
N HIS A 68 -19.81 -14.85 -19.13
CA HIS A 68 -18.52 -15.50 -19.28
C HIS A 68 -17.59 -15.20 -18.11
N THR A 69 -16.96 -16.25 -17.60
CA THR A 69 -15.92 -16.15 -16.56
C THR A 69 -14.54 -16.32 -17.19
N ARG A 70 -13.59 -15.51 -16.76
CA ARG A 70 -12.18 -15.63 -17.16
C ARG A 70 -11.27 -15.41 -15.96
N LEU A 71 -10.10 -16.02 -16.02
CA LEU A 71 -9.05 -15.77 -15.05
C LEU A 71 -8.63 -14.31 -15.12
N LEU A 72 -8.67 -13.60 -13.98
CA LEU A 72 -8.20 -12.23 -13.84
C LEU A 72 -6.73 -12.21 -13.42
N PHE A 73 -6.40 -13.02 -12.42
CA PHE A 73 -5.05 -13.13 -11.87
C PHE A 73 -4.86 -14.48 -11.18
N ASP A 74 -3.64 -15.03 -11.23
CA ASP A 74 -3.26 -16.23 -10.49
C ASP A 74 -1.95 -15.98 -9.72
N ALA A 75 -2.06 -15.75 -8.42
CA ALA A 75 -0.92 -15.46 -7.56
C ALA A 75 0.08 -16.63 -7.46
N HIS A 76 -0.37 -17.87 -7.66
CA HIS A 76 0.53 -19.05 -7.62
C HIS A 76 1.43 -19.14 -8.85
N ASN A 77 0.93 -18.70 -10.00
CA ASN A 77 1.64 -18.76 -11.27
C ASN A 77 2.21 -17.39 -11.71
N ALA A 78 1.96 -16.33 -10.92
CA ALA A 78 2.50 -15.02 -11.22
C ALA A 78 4.01 -14.99 -11.01
N GLN A 79 4.73 -14.50 -12.00
CA GLN A 79 6.15 -14.23 -11.86
C GLN A 79 6.36 -12.94 -11.07
N ALA A 80 7.07 -13.05 -9.94
CA ALA A 80 7.44 -11.87 -9.18
C ALA A 80 8.43 -11.02 -9.98
N VAL A 81 8.06 -9.77 -10.22
CA VAL A 81 8.99 -8.80 -10.80
C VAL A 81 9.97 -8.37 -9.72
N GLN A 82 11.27 -8.43 -10.05
CA GLN A 82 12.30 -8.02 -9.12
C GLN A 82 12.17 -6.52 -8.83
N LYS A 83 12.15 -6.17 -7.56
CA LYS A 83 12.12 -4.79 -7.12
C LYS A 83 13.42 -4.09 -7.52
N GLN A 84 13.30 -2.90 -8.10
CA GLN A 84 14.42 -2.02 -8.34
C GLN A 84 14.45 -0.98 -7.21
N VAL A 85 15.44 -1.11 -6.35
CA VAL A 85 15.66 -0.20 -5.22
C VAL A 85 17.13 0.20 -5.19
N PRO A 86 17.49 1.43 -4.79
CA PRO A 86 18.87 1.82 -4.59
C PRO A 86 19.56 0.90 -3.57
N PRO A 87 20.88 0.67 -3.69
CA PRO A 87 21.65 0.02 -2.63
C PRO A 87 21.46 0.72 -1.28
N ILE A 88 21.53 -0.03 -0.18
CA ILE A 88 21.23 0.49 1.17
C ILE A 88 22.13 1.68 1.55
N ASP A 89 23.38 1.67 1.14
CA ASP A 89 24.34 2.75 1.37
C ASP A 89 24.00 4.04 0.62
N GLN A 90 23.24 3.94 -0.47
CA GLN A 90 22.73 5.08 -1.25
C GLN A 90 21.34 5.56 -0.80
N GLN A 91 20.69 4.82 0.08
CA GLN A 91 19.39 5.20 0.61
C GLN A 91 19.50 6.29 1.67
N MET A 92 18.48 7.16 1.75
CA MET A 92 18.39 8.14 2.82
C MET A 92 18.19 7.48 4.19
N PRO A 93 18.65 8.08 5.28
CA PRO A 93 18.52 7.48 6.62
C PRO A 93 17.10 7.13 7.05
N ASN A 94 16.11 7.83 6.51
CA ASN A 94 14.69 7.64 6.80
C ASN A 94 13.97 6.71 5.81
N GLU A 95 14.67 6.15 4.81
CA GLU A 95 14.08 5.15 3.93
C GLU A 95 13.93 3.82 4.69
N SER A 96 12.78 3.17 4.50
CA SER A 96 12.36 2.03 5.31
C SER A 96 13.39 0.89 5.36
N GLN A 97 13.98 0.52 4.23
CA GLN A 97 14.92 -0.58 4.19
C GLN A 97 16.19 -0.27 5.01
N ARG A 98 16.71 0.97 4.93
CA ARG A 98 17.86 1.41 5.70
C ARG A 98 17.51 1.59 7.17
N LEU A 99 16.41 2.25 7.46
CA LEU A 99 15.96 2.54 8.84
C LEU A 99 15.73 1.25 9.63
N TRP A 100 15.04 0.27 9.02
CA TRP A 100 14.66 -0.98 9.66
C TRP A 100 15.69 -2.11 9.48
N LEU A 101 16.86 -1.83 8.94
CA LEU A 101 17.87 -2.86 8.61
C LEU A 101 18.19 -3.76 9.80
N LYS A 102 18.52 -3.19 10.96
CA LYS A 102 18.88 -3.94 12.16
C LYS A 102 17.72 -4.78 12.72
N VAL A 103 16.49 -4.29 12.60
CA VAL A 103 15.29 -5.06 12.97
C VAL A 103 15.13 -6.25 12.03
N THR A 104 15.27 -6.02 10.73
CA THR A 104 15.20 -7.08 9.72
C THR A 104 16.26 -8.15 9.94
N GLU A 105 17.50 -7.75 10.22
CA GLU A 105 18.59 -8.70 10.55
C GLU A 105 18.27 -9.54 11.78
N GLY A 106 17.72 -8.94 12.84
CA GLY A 106 17.28 -9.65 14.02
C GLY A 106 16.21 -10.70 13.72
N ILE A 107 15.20 -10.32 12.95
CA ILE A 107 14.12 -11.23 12.53
C ILE A 107 14.68 -12.37 11.66
N MET A 108 15.52 -12.08 10.68
CA MET A 108 16.10 -13.08 9.78
C MET A 108 17.03 -14.05 10.49
N SER A 109 17.77 -13.59 11.50
CA SER A 109 18.60 -14.43 12.35
C SER A 109 17.83 -15.14 13.48
N ARG A 110 16.51 -14.93 13.58
CA ARG A 110 15.63 -15.42 14.67
C ARG A 110 16.05 -14.93 16.05
N ASP A 111 16.76 -13.84 16.12
CA ASP A 111 17.13 -13.16 17.35
C ASP A 111 16.10 -12.06 17.65
N MET A 112 15.06 -12.43 18.38
CA MET A 112 13.96 -11.52 18.69
C MET A 112 14.38 -10.44 19.69
N ASN A 113 15.38 -10.67 20.52
CA ASN A 113 15.91 -9.65 21.42
C ASN A 113 16.60 -8.54 20.63
N LYS A 114 17.50 -8.92 19.72
CA LYS A 114 18.16 -7.99 18.80
C LYS A 114 17.12 -7.19 17.98
N ALA A 115 16.09 -7.86 17.48
CA ALA A 115 15.03 -7.18 16.71
C ALA A 115 14.26 -6.17 17.56
N THR A 116 13.92 -6.54 18.80
CA THR A 116 13.17 -5.69 19.75
C THR A 116 14.00 -4.48 20.17
N GLU A 117 15.26 -4.68 20.54
CA GLU A 117 16.18 -3.60 20.92
C GLU A 117 16.35 -2.59 19.76
N ALA A 118 16.57 -3.10 18.55
CA ALA A 118 16.70 -2.24 17.38
C ALA A 118 15.42 -1.45 17.07
N LYS A 119 14.22 -2.07 17.23
CA LYS A 119 12.94 -1.40 17.11
C LYS A 119 12.76 -0.32 18.16
N SER A 120 13.03 -0.64 19.43
CA SER A 120 12.93 0.33 20.53
C SER A 120 13.82 1.54 20.31
N ALA A 121 15.05 1.35 19.83
CA ALA A 121 15.95 2.46 19.51
C ALA A 121 15.38 3.41 18.44
N ILE A 122 14.68 2.88 17.41
CA ILE A 122 14.02 3.72 16.40
C ILE A 122 12.87 4.51 17.02
N GLU A 123 12.04 3.85 17.85
CA GLU A 123 10.89 4.48 18.50
C GLU A 123 11.32 5.54 19.53
N ASP A 124 12.40 5.28 20.27
CA ASP A 124 12.95 6.25 21.23
C ASP A 124 13.49 7.48 20.51
N GLY A 125 14.25 7.30 19.43
CA GLY A 125 14.71 8.42 18.62
C GLY A 125 13.56 9.26 18.04
N GLN A 126 12.48 8.64 17.59
CA GLN A 126 11.29 9.37 17.13
C GLN A 126 10.62 10.17 18.26
N ARG A 127 10.58 9.62 19.48
CA ARG A 127 10.05 10.33 20.66
C ARG A 127 10.93 11.52 21.04
N GLU A 128 12.25 11.35 21.04
CA GLU A 128 13.20 12.42 21.32
C GLU A 128 13.08 13.56 20.30
N ASP A 129 13.04 13.23 19.01
CA ASP A 129 12.84 14.20 17.93
C ASP A 129 11.51 14.96 18.07
N ALA A 130 10.44 14.28 18.48
CA ALA A 130 9.14 14.92 18.69
C ALA A 130 9.17 15.89 19.88
N GLN A 131 9.78 15.49 21.00
CA GLN A 131 9.94 16.33 22.19
C GLN A 131 10.82 17.56 21.90
N GLU A 132 11.89 17.38 21.13
CA GLU A 132 12.77 18.49 20.77
C GLU A 132 12.06 19.52 19.87
N ARG A 133 11.26 19.03 18.88
CA ARG A 133 10.42 19.94 18.07
C ARG A 133 9.41 20.71 18.94
N GLU A 134 8.78 20.02 19.89
CA GLU A 134 7.83 20.66 20.81
C GLU A 134 8.48 21.75 21.65
N LYS A 135 9.66 21.49 22.24
CA LYS A 135 10.44 22.49 22.99
C LYS A 135 10.80 23.72 22.16
N GLN A 136 11.10 23.50 20.87
CA GLN A 136 11.45 24.57 19.94
C GLN A 136 10.21 25.25 19.33
N GLY A 137 9.00 24.82 19.64
CA GLY A 137 7.77 25.34 19.04
C GLY A 137 7.64 25.03 17.54
N ILE A 138 8.35 24.03 17.04
CA ILE A 138 8.36 23.65 15.63
C ILE A 138 7.21 22.67 15.38
N MET A 139 6.22 23.12 14.59
CA MET A 139 5.13 22.24 14.16
C MET A 139 5.64 21.23 13.11
N TRP A 140 5.39 19.95 13.35
CA TRP A 140 5.69 18.91 12.36
C TRP A 140 4.82 19.08 11.11
N LYS A 141 5.44 19.01 9.94
CA LYS A 141 4.75 19.06 8.64
C LYS A 141 5.07 17.84 7.83
N PRO A 142 4.05 17.18 7.21
CA PRO A 142 4.30 16.08 6.29
C PRO A 142 5.18 16.53 5.13
N LYS A 143 6.17 15.71 4.76
CA LYS A 143 7.09 16.00 3.66
C LYS A 143 6.49 15.69 2.29
N PHE A 144 5.68 14.62 2.22
CA PHE A 144 5.18 14.07 0.97
C PHE A 144 3.66 14.21 0.78
N PHE A 145 3.01 14.79 1.78
CA PHE A 145 1.56 14.98 1.76
C PHE A 145 1.20 16.39 2.22
N ALA A 146 0.14 16.93 1.64
CA ALA A 146 -0.51 18.15 2.12
C ALA A 146 -1.95 17.83 2.53
N LEU A 147 -2.42 18.48 3.59
CA LEU A 147 -3.82 18.38 4.01
C LEU A 147 -4.68 19.27 3.11
N HIS A 148 -5.69 18.69 2.46
CA HIS A 148 -6.67 19.38 1.65
C HIS A 148 -8.05 18.79 1.91
N ASN A 149 -8.99 19.62 2.41
CA ASN A 149 -10.35 19.19 2.76
C ASN A 149 -10.37 17.91 3.62
N ASP A 150 -9.63 17.92 4.74
CA ASP A 150 -9.48 16.81 5.69
C ASP A 150 -8.90 15.50 5.11
N ARG A 151 -8.30 15.58 3.92
CA ARG A 151 -7.60 14.45 3.28
C ARG A 151 -6.15 14.81 3.01
N TYR A 152 -5.26 13.84 3.23
CA TYR A 152 -3.88 13.97 2.83
C TYR A 152 -3.72 13.64 1.34
N ILE A 153 -3.24 14.61 0.57
CA ILE A 153 -3.00 14.49 -0.86
C ILE A 153 -1.48 14.43 -1.10
N PRO A 154 -0.98 13.46 -1.88
CA PRO A 154 0.43 13.42 -2.24
C PRO A 154 0.87 14.68 -2.99
N VAL A 155 1.97 15.31 -2.53
CA VAL A 155 2.57 16.50 -3.17
C VAL A 155 3.75 16.09 -4.06
N LEU A 156 3.50 15.15 -4.97
CA LEU A 156 4.53 14.53 -5.80
C LEU A 156 5.33 15.52 -6.66
N GLY A 157 4.74 16.67 -7.02
CA GLY A 157 5.40 17.72 -7.79
C GLY A 157 6.47 18.51 -7.02
N SER A 158 6.42 18.47 -5.67
CA SER A 158 7.38 19.15 -4.77
C SER A 158 8.42 18.19 -4.18
N LEU A 159 8.40 16.91 -4.55
CA LEU A 159 9.42 15.97 -4.11
C LEU A 159 10.78 16.37 -4.64
N PRO A 160 11.83 16.39 -3.81
CA PRO A 160 13.20 16.46 -4.28
C PRO A 160 13.46 15.39 -5.36
N GLU A 161 14.35 15.70 -6.30
CA GLU A 161 14.55 14.83 -7.48
C GLU A 161 15.00 13.41 -7.07
N GLU A 162 15.75 13.30 -6.00
CA GLU A 162 16.19 12.03 -5.41
C GLU A 162 15.05 11.12 -4.93
N TYR A 163 13.86 11.67 -4.68
CA TYR A 163 12.67 10.90 -4.29
C TYR A 163 11.70 10.63 -5.44
N ARG A 164 12.03 11.11 -6.65
CA ARG A 164 11.19 10.83 -7.82
C ARG A 164 11.53 9.45 -8.35
N PRO A 165 10.56 8.52 -8.46
CA PRO A 165 10.83 7.22 -9.05
C PRO A 165 11.36 7.41 -10.46
N ALA A 166 12.43 6.68 -10.80
CA ALA A 166 12.96 6.65 -12.16
C ALA A 166 11.84 6.24 -13.12
N GLY A 167 11.48 7.11 -14.08
CA GLY A 167 10.34 6.88 -14.98
C GLY A 167 9.00 7.40 -14.48
N ALA A 168 8.94 8.22 -13.43
CA ALA A 168 7.72 8.92 -13.04
C ALA A 168 7.20 9.74 -14.23
N ILE A 169 6.07 9.29 -14.74
CA ILE A 169 5.39 9.89 -15.90
C ILE A 169 5.16 11.37 -15.61
N LYS A 170 5.64 12.25 -16.50
CA LYS A 170 5.50 13.72 -16.42
C LYS A 170 4.04 14.23 -16.45
N HIS A 171 3.06 13.37 -16.26
CA HIS A 171 1.63 13.66 -16.39
C HIS A 171 0.84 13.35 -15.10
N PHE A 172 1.31 13.82 -13.93
CA PHE A 172 0.36 14.12 -12.87
C PHE A 172 -0.03 15.58 -13.01
N THR A 173 -1.08 15.81 -13.79
CA THR A 173 -1.76 17.10 -13.85
C THR A 173 -2.14 17.47 -12.44
N THR A 174 -1.61 18.57 -11.95
CA THR A 174 -2.04 19.27 -10.76
C THR A 174 -3.57 19.33 -10.76
N TYR A 175 -4.18 18.75 -9.76
CA TYR A 175 -5.58 19.01 -9.46
C TYR A 175 -5.69 20.46 -9.00
N SER A 176 -5.83 21.40 -9.93
CA SER A 176 -6.31 22.74 -9.67
C SER A 176 -7.83 22.70 -9.79
N GLN A 177 -8.47 23.06 -8.68
CA GLN A 177 -9.88 23.38 -8.44
C GLN A 177 -10.85 22.19 -8.34
#